data_1df0fcb854bf280db4dc79a1297eaa71
#
_entry.id   1df0fcb854bf280db4dc79a1297eaa71
#
_cell.length_a   1.000
_cell.length_b   1.000
_cell.length_c   1.000
_cell.angle_alpha   90.00
_cell.angle_beta   90.00
_cell.angle_gamma   90.00
#
_symmetry.space_group_name_H-M   'P 1'
#
loop_
_entity.id
_entity.type
_entity.pdbx_description
1 polymer ?
#
loop_
_entity_poly.entity_id
_entity_poly.type
_entity_poly.pdbx_seq_one_letter_code
_entity_poly.pdbx_strand_id
1 'polypeptide(L)'
;EGICLWVRPERILEVCRFLKETPSMRFNLLNAVSAVDYVEHFEIVYHLTSTANLHSAVLKAKVYGRDEPSLPSVVSLWQGADLQEREIWDLMGVRFDGHPNMKRILLWEGYSGHPLRKDYLEAPR
;
A
#
# COMPACT_ATOMS: atom_id res chain seq x y z
N GLU A 1 -3.40 -6.19 21.56
CA GLU A 1 -1.98 -6.35 21.27
C GLU A 1 -1.76 -6.46 19.78
N GLY A 2 -0.74 -5.80 19.29
CA GLY A 2 -0.44 -5.78 17.87
C GLY A 2 0.76 -6.62 17.52
N ILE A 3 0.78 -7.03 16.25
CA ILE A 3 1.92 -7.73 15.66
C ILE A 3 2.49 -6.79 14.61
N CYS A 4 3.80 -6.70 14.52
CA CYS A 4 4.47 -5.92 13.47
C CYS A 4 5.38 -6.85 12.70
N LEU A 5 5.14 -6.98 11.39
CA LEU A 5 5.87 -7.89 10.55
C LEU A 5 6.46 -7.15 9.34
N TRP A 6 7.70 -7.50 9.01
CA TRP A 6 8.32 -7.05 7.76
C TRP A 6 8.09 -8.13 6.71
N VAL A 7 7.56 -7.73 5.56
CA VAL A 7 7.20 -8.65 4.50
C VAL A 7 7.89 -8.21 3.22
N ARG A 8 8.41 -9.16 2.45
CA ARG A 8 8.95 -8.84 1.13
C ARG A 8 7.80 -8.34 0.25
N PRO A 9 8.01 -7.24 -0.49
CA PRO A 9 6.90 -6.67 -1.26
C PRO A 9 6.27 -7.65 -2.24
N GLU A 10 7.07 -8.52 -2.86
CA GLU A 10 6.53 -9.47 -3.82
C GLU A 10 5.65 -10.55 -3.17
N ARG A 11 5.71 -10.68 -1.85
CA ARG A 11 4.94 -11.66 -1.10
C ARG A 11 3.77 -11.07 -0.35
N ILE A 12 3.55 -9.76 -0.49
CA ILE A 12 2.54 -9.08 0.33
C ILE A 12 1.14 -9.67 0.14
N LEU A 13 0.78 -10.00 -1.10
CA LEU A 13 -0.55 -10.56 -1.37
C LEU A 13 -0.73 -11.93 -0.72
N GLU A 14 0.30 -12.78 -0.80
CA GLU A 14 0.24 -14.10 -0.20
C GLU A 14 0.12 -14.03 1.32
N VAL A 15 0.92 -13.17 1.94
CA VAL A 15 0.90 -13.03 3.39
C VAL A 15 -0.44 -12.48 3.85
N CYS A 16 -0.95 -11.47 3.15
CA CYS A 16 -2.25 -10.89 3.49
C CYS A 16 -3.37 -11.90 3.34
N ARG A 17 -3.33 -12.72 2.28
CA ARG A 17 -4.35 -13.76 2.10
C ARG A 17 -4.29 -14.76 3.24
N PHE A 18 -3.09 -15.18 3.64
CA PHE A 18 -2.92 -16.10 4.76
C PHE A 18 -3.52 -15.53 6.04
N LEU A 19 -3.22 -14.26 6.33
CA LEU A 19 -3.72 -13.63 7.54
C LEU A 19 -5.23 -13.46 7.52
N LYS A 20 -5.79 -13.20 6.34
CA LYS A 20 -7.23 -13.02 6.24
C LYS A 20 -7.97 -14.33 6.37
N GLU A 21 -7.47 -15.40 5.76
CA GLU A 21 -8.22 -16.66 5.62
C GLU A 21 -7.95 -17.67 6.72
N THR A 22 -6.86 -17.54 7.46
CA THR A 22 -6.52 -18.50 8.50
C THR A 22 -7.48 -18.30 9.70
N PRO A 23 -8.16 -19.36 10.14
CA PRO A 23 -9.19 -19.21 11.18
C PRO A 23 -8.71 -18.60 12.48
N SER A 24 -7.46 -18.86 12.88
CA SER A 24 -6.92 -18.28 14.12
C SER A 24 -6.52 -16.82 13.94
N MET A 25 -6.45 -16.32 12.72
CA MET A 25 -6.02 -14.94 12.43
C MET A 25 -7.21 -14.07 12.05
N ARG A 26 -7.86 -14.38 10.95
CA ARG A 26 -9.08 -13.71 10.47
C ARG A 26 -8.97 -12.19 10.43
N PHE A 27 -7.91 -11.69 9.81
CA PHE A 27 -7.78 -10.25 9.63
C PHE A 27 -8.74 -9.81 8.54
N ASN A 28 -9.96 -9.54 8.93
CA ASN A 28 -11.06 -9.24 8.01
C ASN A 28 -11.17 -7.76 7.67
N LEU A 29 -10.43 -6.90 8.36
CA LEU A 29 -10.54 -5.46 8.16
C LEU A 29 -9.18 -4.86 7.87
N LEU A 30 -9.10 -4.15 6.73
CA LEU A 30 -7.94 -3.33 6.41
C LEU A 30 -8.27 -1.91 6.86
N ASN A 31 -7.59 -1.44 7.90
CA ASN A 31 -7.82 -0.11 8.45
C ASN A 31 -7.22 0.97 7.57
N ALA A 32 -5.99 0.75 7.12
CA ALA A 32 -5.31 1.76 6.33
C ALA A 32 -4.13 1.15 5.59
N VAL A 33 -3.83 1.74 4.43
CA VAL A 33 -2.58 1.52 3.71
C VAL A 33 -1.94 2.88 3.58
N SER A 34 -0.69 3.01 3.99
CA SER A 34 0.04 4.27 3.90
C SER A 34 1.43 4.03 3.34
N ALA A 35 2.09 5.10 2.94
CA ALA A 35 3.42 5.01 2.37
C ALA A 35 4.29 6.14 2.87
N VAL A 36 5.58 5.83 3.06
CA VAL A 36 6.58 6.81 3.45
C VAL A 36 7.74 6.71 2.48
N ASP A 37 8.22 7.86 2.03
CA ASP A 37 9.39 7.92 1.15
C ASP A 37 10.63 8.17 2.00
N TYR A 38 11.50 7.16 2.09
CA TYR A 38 12.76 7.28 2.84
C TYR A 38 13.94 7.58 1.93
N VAL A 39 13.68 7.99 0.68
CA VAL A 39 14.70 8.27 -0.34
C VAL A 39 15.34 6.98 -0.87
N GLU A 40 15.86 6.13 0.00
CA GLU A 40 16.48 4.86 -0.40
C GLU A 40 15.42 3.84 -0.81
N HIS A 41 14.24 3.94 -0.25
CA HIS A 41 13.14 3.04 -0.55
C HIS A 41 11.84 3.68 -0.10
N PHE A 42 10.73 3.11 -0.59
CA PHE A 42 9.40 3.43 -0.05
C PHE A 42 9.03 2.37 0.96
N GLU A 43 8.38 2.78 2.03
CA GLU A 43 7.87 1.83 3.01
C GLU A 43 6.36 1.86 2.97
N ILE A 44 5.75 0.73 2.63
CA ILE A 44 4.30 0.61 2.56
C ILE A 44 3.83 -0.08 3.84
N VAL A 45 2.88 0.54 4.51
CA VAL A 45 2.42 0.09 5.83
C VAL A 45 0.94 -0.28 5.75
N TYR A 46 0.63 -1.50 6.17
CA TYR A 46 -0.75 -2.01 6.18
C TYR A 46 -1.19 -2.21 7.62
N HIS A 47 -2.30 -1.58 7.99
CA HIS A 47 -2.89 -1.75 9.31
C HIS A 47 -4.11 -2.65 9.20
N LEU A 48 -4.05 -3.79 9.87
CA LEU A 48 -5.10 -4.81 9.79
C LEU A 48 -5.69 -5.06 11.16
N THR A 49 -6.97 -5.41 11.19
CA THR A 49 -7.68 -5.75 12.42
C THR A 49 -8.50 -7.01 12.21
N SER A 50 -8.51 -7.88 13.22
CA SER A 50 -9.45 -8.99 13.29
C SER A 50 -10.54 -8.62 14.28
N THR A 51 -11.74 -8.39 13.78
CA THR A 51 -12.85 -8.07 14.67
C THR A 51 -13.35 -9.31 15.40
N ALA A 52 -13.15 -10.50 14.79
CA ALA A 52 -13.57 -11.75 15.40
C ALA A 52 -12.66 -12.14 16.56
N ASN A 53 -11.35 -11.97 16.41
CA ASN A 53 -10.38 -12.41 17.41
C ASN A 53 -9.80 -11.27 18.23
N LEU A 54 -10.25 -10.04 17.97
CA LEU A 54 -9.91 -8.84 18.76
C LEU A 54 -8.41 -8.59 18.82
N HIS A 55 -7.72 -8.67 17.67
CA HIS A 55 -6.31 -8.31 17.61
C HIS A 55 -6.00 -7.53 16.34
N SER A 56 -4.84 -6.94 16.32
CA SER A 56 -4.40 -6.10 15.20
C SER A 56 -3.01 -6.49 14.75
N ALA A 57 -2.67 -6.09 13.52
CA ALA A 57 -1.36 -6.34 12.96
C ALA A 57 -0.96 -5.18 12.06
N VAL A 58 0.34 -4.95 12.00
CA VAL A 58 0.93 -3.99 11.08
C VAL A 58 1.91 -4.74 10.21
N LEU A 59 1.73 -4.65 8.89
CA LEU A 59 2.67 -5.22 7.93
C LEU A 59 3.41 -4.09 7.27
N LYS A 60 4.71 -4.25 7.10
CA LYS A 60 5.54 -3.25 6.45
C LYS A 60 6.32 -3.90 5.33
N ALA A 61 6.37 -3.23 4.18
CA ALA A 61 7.13 -3.72 3.04
C ALA A 61 8.00 -2.59 2.51
N LYS A 62 9.27 -2.89 2.26
CA LYS A 62 10.20 -1.94 1.66
C LYS A 62 10.19 -2.16 0.16
N VAL A 63 9.88 -1.10 -0.59
CA VAL A 63 9.84 -1.16 -2.04
C VAL A 63 10.99 -0.32 -2.57
N TYR A 64 11.91 -0.97 -3.27
CA TYR A 64 13.08 -0.29 -3.83
C TYR A 64 12.83 0.09 -5.27
N GLY A 65 13.64 1.02 -5.78
CA GLY A 65 13.48 1.51 -7.13
C GLY A 65 12.76 2.83 -7.14
N ARG A 66 13.41 3.85 -7.73
CA ARG A 66 12.82 5.18 -7.76
C ARG A 66 11.99 5.43 -9.01
N ASP A 67 12.30 4.71 -10.09
CA ASP A 67 11.63 4.95 -11.36
C ASP A 67 10.23 4.34 -11.41
N GLU A 68 10.13 3.06 -11.08
CA GLU A 68 8.84 2.36 -11.16
C GLU A 68 8.69 1.42 -9.97
N PRO A 69 8.62 1.97 -8.75
CA PRO A 69 8.42 1.10 -7.58
C PRO A 69 7.03 0.47 -7.65
N SER A 70 6.97 -0.82 -7.35
CA SER A 70 5.69 -1.52 -7.41
C SER A 70 5.65 -2.70 -6.44
N LEU A 71 4.43 -3.10 -6.10
CA LEU A 71 4.19 -4.31 -5.33
C LEU A 71 2.75 -4.76 -5.63
N PRO A 72 2.40 -6.01 -5.33
CA PRO A 72 1.04 -6.49 -5.63
C PRO A 72 -0.02 -5.74 -4.86
N SER A 73 -1.16 -5.53 -5.51
CA SER A 73 -2.33 -4.93 -4.89
C SER A 73 -3.02 -5.94 -3.98
N VAL A 74 -3.63 -5.45 -2.91
CA VAL A 74 -4.43 -6.29 -2.01
C VAL A 74 -5.93 -5.99 -2.13
N VAL A 75 -6.32 -5.30 -3.20
CA VAL A 75 -7.73 -4.94 -3.38
C VAL A 75 -8.62 -6.17 -3.53
N SER A 76 -8.06 -7.28 -4.04
CA SER A 76 -8.83 -8.51 -4.16
C SER A 76 -9.21 -9.10 -2.80
N LEU A 77 -8.51 -8.74 -1.75
CA LEU A 77 -8.79 -9.22 -0.40
C LEU A 77 -9.65 -8.24 0.38
N TRP A 78 -9.41 -6.95 0.19
CA TRP A 78 -10.15 -5.90 0.90
C TRP A 78 -10.44 -4.77 -0.07
N GLN A 79 -11.71 -4.58 -0.39
CA GLN A 79 -12.10 -3.52 -1.33
C GLN A 79 -11.74 -2.12 -0.82
N GLY A 80 -11.64 -1.96 0.48
CA GLY A 80 -11.23 -0.68 1.05
C GLY A 80 -9.83 -0.25 0.63
N ALA A 81 -9.02 -1.17 0.11
CA ALA A 81 -7.70 -0.82 -0.37
C ALA A 81 -7.73 -0.02 -1.67
N ASP A 82 -8.84 -0.07 -2.41
CA ASP A 82 -8.94 0.54 -3.74
C ASP A 82 -8.50 2.01 -3.73
N LEU A 83 -9.18 2.83 -2.98
CA LEU A 83 -8.90 4.26 -2.98
C LEU A 83 -7.56 4.57 -2.31
N GLN A 84 -7.21 3.83 -1.29
CA GLN A 84 -5.95 4.07 -0.58
C GLN A 84 -4.74 3.76 -1.45
N GLU A 85 -4.80 2.68 -2.22
CA GLU A 85 -3.70 2.36 -3.15
C GLU A 85 -3.62 3.39 -4.26
N ARG A 86 -4.76 3.88 -4.74
CA ARG A 86 -4.76 4.92 -5.77
C ARG A 86 -4.19 6.23 -5.24
N GLU A 87 -4.46 6.58 -3.99
CA GLU A 87 -3.88 7.77 -3.38
C GLU A 87 -2.37 7.69 -3.33
N ILE A 88 -1.85 6.53 -2.93
CA ILE A 88 -0.40 6.34 -2.86
C ILE A 88 0.22 6.43 -4.26
N TRP A 89 -0.41 5.81 -5.26
CA TRP A 89 0.04 5.94 -6.63
C TRP A 89 0.03 7.40 -7.07
N ASP A 90 -1.08 8.08 -6.80
CA ASP A 90 -1.27 9.46 -7.25
C ASP A 90 -0.20 10.38 -6.68
N LEU A 91 0.06 10.29 -5.40
CA LEU A 91 0.92 11.25 -4.71
C LEU A 91 2.38 10.82 -4.63
N MET A 92 2.68 9.54 -4.68
CA MET A 92 4.04 9.03 -4.46
C MET A 92 4.55 8.16 -5.59
N GLY A 93 3.70 7.74 -6.51
CA GLY A 93 4.14 7.00 -7.68
C GLY A 93 4.44 5.53 -7.46
N VAL A 94 4.02 4.96 -6.34
CA VAL A 94 4.16 3.52 -6.11
C VAL A 94 2.99 2.81 -6.75
N ARG A 95 3.28 1.88 -7.70
CA ARG A 95 2.26 1.17 -8.44
C ARG A 95 1.85 -0.09 -7.69
N PHE A 96 0.57 -0.38 -7.68
CA PHE A 96 0.04 -1.61 -7.09
C PHE A 96 -0.41 -2.54 -8.22
N ASP A 97 0.39 -3.58 -8.46
CA ASP A 97 0.14 -4.49 -9.57
C ASP A 97 -1.12 -5.30 -9.34
N GLY A 98 -1.93 -5.42 -10.38
CA GLY A 98 -3.20 -6.13 -10.28
C GLY A 98 -4.36 -5.28 -9.82
N HIS A 99 -4.12 -4.01 -9.52
CA HIS A 99 -5.20 -3.10 -9.17
C HIS A 99 -6.08 -2.88 -10.42
N PRO A 100 -7.40 -2.99 -10.29
CA PRO A 100 -8.27 -2.92 -11.46
C PRO A 100 -8.38 -1.53 -12.08
N ASN A 101 -8.03 -0.47 -11.35
CA ASN A 101 -8.25 0.88 -11.83
C ASN A 101 -7.21 1.84 -11.24
N MET A 102 -5.95 1.69 -11.68
CA MET A 102 -4.84 2.49 -11.14
C MET A 102 -4.80 3.85 -11.84
N LYS A 103 -5.69 4.75 -11.43
CA LYS A 103 -5.83 6.09 -11.98
C LYS A 103 -5.69 7.13 -10.88
N ARG A 104 -5.41 8.36 -11.30
CA ARG A 104 -5.37 9.48 -10.37
C ARG A 104 -6.70 9.65 -9.66
N ILE A 105 -6.66 10.13 -8.43
CA ILE A 105 -7.85 10.33 -7.63
C ILE A 105 -7.89 11.74 -7.00
N LEU A 106 -6.75 12.21 -6.51
CA LEU A 106 -6.65 13.53 -5.89
C LEU A 106 -6.19 14.58 -6.87
N LEU A 107 -5.34 14.19 -7.83
CA LEU A 107 -4.81 15.10 -8.82
C LEU A 107 -5.52 14.86 -10.15
N TRP A 108 -5.60 15.91 -10.97
CA TRP A 108 -6.24 15.78 -12.28
C TRP A 108 -5.37 14.94 -13.22
N GLU A 109 -6.02 14.31 -14.17
CA GLU A 109 -5.34 13.50 -15.17
C GLU A 109 -4.41 14.39 -15.99
N GLY A 110 -3.20 13.91 -16.24
CA GLY A 110 -2.21 14.71 -16.94
C GLY A 110 -1.33 15.52 -16.00
N TYR A 111 -1.63 15.55 -14.70
CA TYR A 111 -0.75 16.20 -13.74
C TYR A 111 0.63 15.53 -13.80
N SER A 112 1.69 16.35 -13.84
CA SER A 112 3.03 15.84 -13.97
C SER A 112 3.62 15.47 -12.62
N GLY A 113 3.99 14.21 -12.46
CA GLY A 113 4.74 13.74 -11.30
C GLY A 113 3.87 13.36 -10.12
N HIS A 114 4.52 13.12 -8.99
CA HIS A 114 3.90 12.62 -7.76
C HIS A 114 4.40 13.49 -6.62
N PRO A 115 3.62 14.47 -6.18
CA PRO A 115 4.12 15.58 -5.36
C PRO A 115 4.59 15.24 -3.96
N LEU A 116 4.21 14.08 -3.39
CA LEU A 116 4.68 13.74 -2.06
C LEU A 116 6.00 12.97 -2.05
N ARG A 117 6.59 12.72 -3.24
CA ARG A 117 7.91 12.11 -3.29
C ARG A 117 8.96 13.12 -2.86
N LYS A 118 10.00 12.63 -2.19
CA LYS A 118 11.09 13.49 -1.76
C LYS A 118 11.94 14.00 -2.93
N ASP A 119 11.88 13.30 -4.07
CA ASP A 119 12.59 13.72 -5.27
C ASP A 119 11.72 14.49 -6.26
N TYR A 120 10.53 14.90 -5.84
CA TYR A 120 9.63 15.66 -6.70
C TYR A 120 10.16 17.08 -6.90
N LEU A 121 10.22 17.50 -8.15
CA LEU A 121 10.59 18.87 -8.49
C LEU A 121 9.43 19.49 -9.26
N GLU A 122 8.95 20.61 -8.74
CA GLU A 122 7.85 21.31 -9.38
C GLU A 122 8.31 21.86 -10.73
N ALA A 123 7.49 21.64 -11.77
CA ALA A 123 7.84 22.12 -13.09
C ALA A 123 7.84 23.64 -13.12
N PRO A 124 8.75 24.25 -13.87
CA PRO A 124 8.74 25.71 -14.03
C PRO A 124 7.44 26.14 -14.68
N ARG A 125 6.99 27.30 -14.28
CA ARG A 125 5.76 27.87 -14.83
C ARG A 125 6.03 28.79 -15.99
#